data_2068ce07cf335e04227ec6cb3ffd88f0
#
_entry.id   2068ce07cf335e04227ec6cb3ffd88f0
#
_cell.length_a   1.000
_cell.length_b   1.000
_cell.length_c   1.000
_cell.angle_alpha   90.00
_cell.angle_beta   90.00
_cell.angle_gamma   90.00
#
_symmetry.space_group_name_H-M   'P 1'
#
loop_
_entity.id
_entity.type
_entity.pdbx_description
1 polymer ?
#
loop_
_entity_poly.entity_id
_entity_poly.type
_entity_poly.pdbx_seq_one_letter_code
_entity_poly.pdbx_strand_id
1 'polypeptide(L)'
;MKTRPTRQTRPTRRRLRRTCAVLAASIALAGCSHTESLKAAAIPTLPPPTPVGMDQMPPEPPLPLDDASNDCDLTASLRPFGTKAEADAAVADIRARGRLIVGLDIGSNLFSFRDPITGEITGFDVDIAGEIARDIFGNPTHVEYRILSAEERVTALQKSEVDVVAKTMTITCDRRKLVNFSTVYLDANQRILAPRDSSIARVADLSGKRVCVAKGTTSLHRIRQIDPPPAIISVVNWADCLVAMQQREIDAVSTDDSILAGLVEEDPYLHIVGPNMATQPYGVGVNLNNPGLVRFVNGTLERIRRDGTWNTLYRKWLTVLGPAPAPPTPRYLD
;
A
#
# COMPACT_ATOMS: atom_id res chain seq x y z
N MET A 1 15.74 -33.29 -66.47
CA MET A 1 15.27 -32.94 -67.82
C MET A 1 15.08 -31.45 -67.84
N LYS A 2 16.04 -30.68 -68.36
CA LYS A 2 16.09 -30.04 -69.71
C LYS A 2 14.72 -29.35 -69.98
N THR A 3 14.59 -28.05 -70.20
CA THR A 3 15.33 -27.18 -71.15
C THR A 3 14.97 -25.68 -70.87
N ARG A 4 15.95 -24.84 -71.03
CA ARG A 4 15.94 -23.40 -71.39
C ARG A 4 15.81 -23.36 -72.96
N PRO A 5 15.86 -22.20 -73.63
CA PRO A 5 15.41 -20.80 -73.43
C PRO A 5 14.71 -20.25 -74.70
N THR A 6 14.36 -18.96 -74.76
CA THR A 6 14.68 -18.13 -75.95
C THR A 6 14.39 -16.63 -75.75
N ARG A 7 15.24 -15.92 -76.24
CA ARG A 7 15.66 -14.53 -76.38
C ARG A 7 15.12 -13.90 -77.63
N GLN A 8 15.10 -12.59 -77.69
CA GLN A 8 15.14 -11.68 -78.88
C GLN A 8 13.95 -10.72 -78.92
N THR A 9 14.00 -9.43 -79.24
CA THR A 9 15.06 -8.48 -79.72
C THR A 9 14.46 -7.08 -79.71
N ARG A 10 15.35 -6.05 -79.52
CA ARG A 10 15.07 -4.62 -79.84
C ARG A 10 15.05 -4.39 -81.35
N PRO A 11 14.42 -3.27 -81.84
CA PRO A 11 15.24 -2.20 -82.47
C PRO A 11 14.77 -0.76 -82.15
N THR A 12 15.65 0.07 -81.87
CA THR A 12 16.31 1.28 -82.46
C THR A 12 15.51 2.31 -83.22
N ARG A 13 15.62 3.55 -82.79
CA ARG A 13 15.81 4.83 -83.46
C ARG A 13 14.81 5.34 -84.46
N ARG A 14 14.32 6.58 -84.19
CA ARG A 14 14.57 7.73 -85.09
C ARG A 14 14.27 9.06 -84.42
N ARG A 15 15.29 9.93 -84.53
CA ARG A 15 15.23 11.34 -84.27
C ARG A 15 14.40 12.06 -85.31
N LEU A 16 13.61 13.03 -84.96
CA LEU A 16 13.33 14.17 -85.77
C LEU A 16 13.27 15.43 -84.98
N ARG A 17 14.21 16.34 -85.21
CA ARG A 17 14.22 17.73 -84.82
C ARG A 17 13.22 18.53 -85.59
N ARG A 18 12.45 19.36 -84.98
CA ARG A 18 12.03 20.66 -85.57
C ARG A 18 11.76 21.64 -84.50
N THR A 19 12.53 22.72 -84.57
CA THR A 19 12.48 24.02 -83.96
C THR A 19 11.21 24.79 -84.40
N CYS A 20 10.60 25.54 -83.49
CA CYS A 20 10.09 26.92 -83.69
C CYS A 20 9.35 27.41 -82.43
N ALA A 21 9.84 28.41 -81.96
CA ALA A 21 9.35 29.79 -81.72
C ALA A 21 8.74 30.04 -80.36
N VAL A 22 9.40 30.91 -79.70
CA VAL A 22 9.17 31.83 -78.59
C VAL A 22 7.77 32.45 -78.65
N LEU A 23 7.07 32.37 -77.56
CA LEU A 23 6.18 33.48 -77.04
C LEU A 23 6.25 33.46 -75.51
N ALA A 24 6.84 34.51 -75.01
CA ALA A 24 6.82 34.83 -73.60
C ALA A 24 5.42 35.29 -73.20
N ALA A 25 4.82 34.62 -72.21
CA ALA A 25 3.71 35.16 -71.44
C ALA A 25 4.10 35.07 -69.97
N SER A 26 4.63 36.16 -69.47
CA SER A 26 4.90 36.36 -68.06
C SER A 26 3.59 36.50 -67.33
N ILE A 27 3.10 35.46 -66.70
CA ILE A 27 2.02 35.56 -65.72
C ILE A 27 2.69 35.56 -64.36
N ALA A 28 2.81 36.74 -63.76
CA ALA A 28 3.19 36.95 -62.38
C ALA A 28 2.07 36.37 -61.49
N LEU A 29 2.22 35.18 -61.01
CA LEU A 29 1.43 34.67 -59.86
C LEU A 29 2.09 35.24 -58.60
N ALA A 30 1.56 36.41 -58.19
CA ALA A 30 1.73 36.89 -56.81
C ALA A 30 0.94 35.96 -55.91
N GLY A 31 1.52 34.82 -55.55
CA GLY A 31 1.01 33.98 -54.48
C GLY A 31 1.32 34.65 -53.17
N CYS A 32 0.30 35.27 -52.55
CA CYS A 32 0.35 35.67 -51.14
C CYS A 32 0.56 34.39 -50.31
N SER A 33 1.79 34.07 -49.98
CA SER A 33 2.08 33.10 -48.92
C SER A 33 1.88 33.83 -47.57
N HIS A 34 0.65 34.01 -47.17
CA HIS A 34 0.37 34.15 -45.76
C HIS A 34 0.59 32.79 -45.10
N THR A 35 1.82 32.43 -44.79
CA THR A 35 2.11 31.49 -43.74
C THR A 35 1.73 32.17 -42.41
N GLU A 36 0.44 32.21 -42.11
CA GLU A 36 0.05 32.30 -40.71
C GLU A 36 0.65 31.10 -40.03
N SER A 37 1.73 31.36 -39.33
CA SER A 37 2.24 30.41 -38.31
C SER A 37 1.07 30.17 -37.37
N LEU A 38 0.37 29.06 -37.54
CA LEU A 38 -0.57 28.57 -36.55
C LEU A 38 0.26 28.41 -35.27
N LYS A 39 0.24 29.44 -34.43
CA LYS A 39 0.66 29.28 -33.05
C LYS A 39 -0.17 28.12 -32.54
N ALA A 40 0.43 26.94 -32.41
CA ALA A 40 -0.18 25.83 -31.72
C ALA A 40 -0.67 26.40 -30.39
N ALA A 41 -1.99 26.50 -30.23
CA ALA A 41 -2.57 26.89 -28.97
C ALA A 41 -1.95 25.91 -27.97
N ALA A 42 -1.25 26.42 -26.98
CA ALA A 42 -0.70 25.62 -25.92
C ALA A 42 -1.88 24.86 -25.32
N ILE A 43 -1.92 23.54 -25.52
CA ILE A 43 -2.92 22.72 -24.85
C ILE A 43 -2.70 22.98 -23.37
N PRO A 44 -3.72 23.50 -22.65
CA PRO A 44 -3.56 23.69 -21.21
C PRO A 44 -3.18 22.33 -20.63
N THR A 45 -1.98 22.22 -20.08
CA THR A 45 -1.61 21.05 -19.30
C THR A 45 -2.47 21.08 -18.05
N LEU A 46 -3.51 20.25 -18.03
CA LEU A 46 -4.26 20.03 -16.80
C LEU A 46 -3.27 19.48 -15.76
N PRO A 47 -3.32 19.98 -14.52
CA PRO A 47 -2.54 19.39 -13.47
C PRO A 47 -2.89 17.91 -13.35
N PRO A 48 -1.93 17.02 -13.01
CA PRO A 48 -2.24 15.63 -12.78
C PRO A 48 -3.31 15.50 -11.71
N PRO A 49 -4.22 14.51 -11.82
CA PRO A 49 -5.26 14.31 -10.82
C PRO A 49 -4.61 13.93 -9.48
N THR A 50 -4.89 14.72 -8.44
CA THR A 50 -4.44 14.42 -7.08
C THR A 50 -5.31 13.32 -6.46
N PRO A 51 -4.74 12.41 -5.63
CA PRO A 51 -5.51 11.43 -4.90
C PRO A 51 -6.62 12.04 -4.04
N VAL A 52 -7.78 11.40 -3.99
CA VAL A 52 -8.93 11.88 -3.21
C VAL A 52 -8.59 11.88 -1.72
N GLY A 53 -8.81 13.01 -1.05
CA GLY A 53 -8.50 13.17 0.38
C GLY A 53 -7.02 13.40 0.67
N MET A 54 -6.20 13.67 -0.35
CA MET A 54 -4.85 14.15 -0.18
C MET A 54 -4.87 15.63 0.23
N ASP A 55 -4.30 15.94 1.39
CA ASP A 55 -4.28 17.28 1.95
C ASP A 55 -2.90 17.65 2.48
N GLN A 56 -2.48 18.89 2.29
CA GLN A 56 -1.36 19.43 3.04
C GLN A 56 -1.86 19.81 4.45
N MET A 57 -1.28 19.15 5.45
CA MET A 57 -1.66 19.42 6.85
C MET A 57 -1.05 20.74 7.33
N PRO A 58 -1.82 21.55 8.06
CA PRO A 58 -1.26 22.71 8.73
C PRO A 58 -0.21 22.27 9.77
N PRO A 59 0.80 23.10 10.09
CA PRO A 59 1.69 22.85 11.20
C PRO A 59 0.87 22.74 12.48
N GLU A 60 0.88 21.59 13.11
CA GLU A 60 0.27 21.36 14.42
C GLU A 60 1.37 21.12 15.45
N PRO A 61 1.15 21.49 16.73
CA PRO A 61 2.08 21.15 17.79
C PRO A 61 2.31 19.64 17.82
N PRO A 62 3.54 19.20 18.17
CA PRO A 62 3.81 17.78 18.35
C PRO A 62 2.83 17.20 19.38
N LEU A 63 2.15 16.12 19.01
CA LEU A 63 1.39 15.34 19.98
C LEU A 63 2.35 14.53 20.83
N PRO A 64 2.05 14.30 22.14
CA PRO A 64 2.84 13.39 22.96
C PRO A 64 2.94 12.03 22.27
N LEU A 65 4.13 11.41 22.33
CA LEU A 65 4.28 10.02 21.86
C LEU A 65 3.55 9.10 22.83
N ASP A 66 2.79 8.14 22.27
CA ASP A 66 2.15 7.05 23.03
C ASP A 66 3.17 6.22 23.83
N ASP A 67 4.42 6.14 23.34
CA ASP A 67 5.53 5.44 23.98
C ASP A 67 6.19 6.26 25.12
N ALA A 68 5.83 7.53 25.30
CA ALA A 68 6.31 8.34 26.44
C ALA A 68 5.59 8.02 27.77
N SER A 69 4.39 7.45 27.71
CA SER A 69 3.70 6.89 28.89
C SER A 69 3.96 5.38 28.94
N ASN A 70 4.84 4.93 29.80
CA ASN A 70 5.06 3.50 30.09
C ASN A 70 3.85 2.83 30.79
N ASP A 71 2.63 3.32 30.55
CA ASP A 71 1.42 2.93 31.26
C ASP A 71 0.81 1.60 30.88
N CYS A 72 1.27 0.99 29.78
CA CYS A 72 0.75 -0.31 29.36
C CYS A 72 1.81 -1.20 28.70
N ASP A 73 1.65 -2.52 28.82
CA ASP A 73 2.42 -3.48 28.04
C ASP A 73 1.84 -3.58 26.63
N LEU A 74 2.57 -3.05 25.63
CA LEU A 74 2.15 -3.01 24.23
C LEU A 74 2.03 -4.41 23.61
N THR A 75 2.74 -5.42 24.16
CA THR A 75 2.90 -6.73 23.54
C THR A 75 2.08 -7.84 24.19
N ALA A 76 1.63 -7.62 25.45
CA ALA A 76 0.85 -8.61 26.17
C ALA A 76 -0.64 -8.56 25.80
N SER A 77 -1.29 -9.70 25.81
CA SER A 77 -2.72 -9.88 25.53
C SER A 77 -3.34 -10.94 26.45
N LEU A 78 -4.57 -11.28 26.21
CA LEU A 78 -5.29 -12.32 26.99
C LEU A 78 -4.81 -13.72 26.55
N ARG A 79 -4.60 -14.62 27.51
CA ARG A 79 -4.26 -16.01 27.23
C ARG A 79 -5.39 -16.70 26.42
N PRO A 80 -5.06 -17.59 25.48
CA PRO A 80 -6.08 -18.46 24.84
C PRO A 80 -6.88 -19.25 25.86
N PHE A 81 -8.07 -19.69 25.46
CA PHE A 81 -8.87 -20.60 26.28
C PHE A 81 -8.14 -21.92 26.52
N GLY A 82 -8.34 -22.50 27.68
CA GLY A 82 -7.80 -23.81 28.05
C GLY A 82 -8.54 -24.96 27.39
N THR A 83 -9.80 -24.76 27.01
CA THR A 83 -10.65 -25.80 26.43
C THR A 83 -11.26 -25.36 25.08
N LYS A 84 -11.50 -26.36 24.22
CA LYS A 84 -12.19 -26.13 22.95
C LYS A 84 -13.64 -25.65 23.15
N ALA A 85 -14.31 -26.13 24.19
CA ALA A 85 -15.70 -25.75 24.47
C ALA A 85 -15.83 -24.24 24.77
N GLU A 86 -14.93 -23.68 25.57
CA GLU A 86 -14.87 -22.24 25.86
C GLU A 86 -14.57 -21.43 24.59
N ALA A 87 -13.62 -21.90 23.79
CA ALA A 87 -13.26 -21.26 22.53
C ALA A 87 -14.44 -21.28 21.54
N ASP A 88 -15.13 -22.41 21.40
CA ASP A 88 -16.31 -22.54 20.54
C ASP A 88 -17.47 -21.65 21.00
N ALA A 89 -17.69 -21.53 22.31
CA ALA A 89 -18.70 -20.63 22.88
C ALA A 89 -18.42 -19.16 22.57
N ALA A 90 -17.14 -18.73 22.62
CA ALA A 90 -16.75 -17.36 22.37
C ALA A 90 -17.00 -16.88 20.94
N VAL A 91 -17.14 -17.79 19.98
CA VAL A 91 -17.38 -17.49 18.55
C VAL A 91 -18.75 -18.02 18.06
N ALA A 92 -19.63 -18.42 18.95
CA ALA A 92 -20.92 -19.05 18.61
C ALA A 92 -21.77 -18.16 17.68
N ASP A 93 -21.87 -16.86 17.98
CA ASP A 93 -22.65 -15.91 17.19
C ASP A 93 -22.03 -15.69 15.79
N ILE A 94 -20.70 -15.61 15.72
CA ILE A 94 -19.97 -15.50 14.45
C ILE A 94 -20.20 -16.76 13.61
N ARG A 95 -20.15 -17.93 14.26
CA ARG A 95 -20.39 -19.21 13.60
C ARG A 95 -21.83 -19.33 13.11
N ALA A 96 -22.80 -18.90 13.91
CA ALA A 96 -24.22 -18.88 13.53
C ALA A 96 -24.49 -17.94 12.33
N ARG A 97 -23.77 -16.83 12.25
CA ARG A 97 -23.84 -15.90 11.12
C ARG A 97 -23.20 -16.48 9.84
N GLY A 98 -22.32 -17.48 9.95
CA GLY A 98 -21.70 -18.18 8.83
C GLY A 98 -20.48 -17.48 8.21
N ARG A 99 -20.01 -16.35 8.74
CA ARG A 99 -18.82 -15.62 8.27
C ARG A 99 -18.21 -14.75 9.35
N LEU A 100 -16.90 -14.54 9.24
CA LEU A 100 -16.14 -13.57 10.02
C LEU A 100 -16.12 -12.22 9.26
N ILE A 101 -16.48 -11.12 9.90
CA ILE A 101 -16.43 -9.78 9.30
C ILE A 101 -15.09 -9.13 9.68
N VAL A 102 -14.27 -8.83 8.67
CA VAL A 102 -12.88 -8.37 8.82
C VAL A 102 -12.72 -6.98 8.24
N GLY A 103 -12.25 -6.04 9.06
CA GLY A 103 -11.82 -4.73 8.61
C GLY A 103 -10.39 -4.78 8.07
N LEU A 104 -10.21 -4.35 6.82
CA LEU A 104 -8.91 -4.23 6.15
C LEU A 104 -8.97 -3.15 5.06
N ASP A 105 -7.89 -2.94 4.31
CA ASP A 105 -7.91 -2.13 3.08
C ASP A 105 -7.65 -2.98 1.84
N ILE A 106 -7.51 -2.32 0.70
CA ILE A 106 -7.21 -2.95 -0.60
C ILE A 106 -6.06 -2.27 -1.34
N GLY A 107 -5.32 -1.40 -0.65
CA GLY A 107 -4.23 -0.61 -1.22
C GLY A 107 -2.90 -0.75 -0.46
N SER A 108 -2.76 -1.77 0.41
CA SER A 108 -1.50 -2.09 1.10
C SER A 108 -0.92 -3.37 0.49
N ASN A 109 -0.13 -3.21 -0.58
CA ASN A 109 0.53 -4.34 -1.25
C ASN A 109 1.29 -5.21 -0.24
N LEU A 110 1.34 -6.51 -0.44
CA LEU A 110 1.83 -7.57 0.44
C LEU A 110 0.91 -7.87 1.66
N PHE A 111 0.12 -6.93 2.18
CA PHE A 111 -0.69 -7.09 3.40
C PHE A 111 -2.17 -7.29 3.11
N SER A 112 -2.79 -6.34 2.43
CA SER A 112 -4.16 -6.45 1.95
C SER A 112 -4.31 -5.57 0.70
N PHE A 113 -4.42 -6.22 -0.43
CA PHE A 113 -4.56 -5.53 -1.71
C PHE A 113 -5.49 -6.31 -2.63
N ARG A 114 -6.06 -5.61 -3.59
CA ARG A 114 -6.84 -6.25 -4.64
C ARG A 114 -5.91 -6.64 -5.78
N ASP A 115 -5.76 -7.93 -6.00
CA ASP A 115 -5.00 -8.44 -7.12
C ASP A 115 -5.61 -7.94 -8.45
N PRO A 116 -4.84 -7.25 -9.30
CA PRO A 116 -5.36 -6.66 -10.53
C PRO A 116 -5.73 -7.68 -11.60
N ILE A 117 -5.24 -8.92 -11.49
CA ILE A 117 -5.48 -9.99 -12.46
C ILE A 117 -6.71 -10.79 -12.05
N THR A 118 -6.79 -11.22 -10.79
CA THR A 118 -7.86 -12.09 -10.29
C THR A 118 -9.03 -11.30 -9.72
N GLY A 119 -8.82 -10.05 -9.31
CA GLY A 119 -9.79 -9.22 -8.59
C GLY A 119 -10.00 -9.63 -7.13
N GLU A 120 -9.29 -10.64 -6.66
CA GLU A 120 -9.39 -11.12 -5.27
C GLU A 120 -8.64 -10.19 -4.30
N ILE A 121 -9.11 -10.14 -3.05
CA ILE A 121 -8.40 -9.48 -1.97
C ILE A 121 -7.45 -10.50 -1.36
N THR A 122 -6.16 -10.19 -1.31
CA THR A 122 -5.08 -11.10 -0.92
C THR A 122 -3.99 -10.37 -0.14
N GLY A 123 -3.12 -11.10 0.57
CA GLY A 123 -2.03 -10.54 1.34
C GLY A 123 -1.84 -11.20 2.71
N PHE A 124 -0.84 -10.78 3.45
CA PHE A 124 -0.48 -11.35 4.74
C PHE A 124 -1.60 -11.19 5.79
N ASP A 125 -2.17 -9.99 5.90
CA ASP A 125 -3.28 -9.71 6.82
C ASP A 125 -4.55 -10.47 6.43
N VAL A 126 -4.78 -10.64 5.13
CA VAL A 126 -5.89 -11.44 4.58
C VAL A 126 -5.72 -12.91 4.97
N ASP A 127 -4.52 -13.46 4.84
CA ASP A 127 -4.23 -14.84 5.21
C ASP A 127 -4.32 -15.04 6.74
N ILE A 128 -3.87 -14.06 7.57
CA ILE A 128 -4.07 -14.10 9.04
C ILE A 128 -5.57 -14.14 9.39
N ALA A 129 -6.38 -13.30 8.75
CA ALA A 129 -7.84 -13.32 8.93
C ALA A 129 -8.46 -14.65 8.45
N GLY A 130 -7.95 -15.21 7.36
CA GLY A 130 -8.33 -16.52 6.85
C GLY A 130 -8.03 -17.64 7.84
N GLU A 131 -6.92 -17.60 8.56
CA GLU A 131 -6.59 -18.59 9.59
C GLU A 131 -7.53 -18.51 10.81
N ILE A 132 -7.99 -17.30 11.17
CA ILE A 132 -9.03 -17.12 12.19
C ILE A 132 -10.36 -17.73 11.71
N ALA A 133 -10.75 -17.45 10.48
CA ALA A 133 -11.96 -18.03 9.88
C ALA A 133 -11.85 -19.57 9.75
N ARG A 134 -10.67 -20.11 9.42
CA ARG A 134 -10.42 -21.56 9.40
C ARG A 134 -10.71 -22.21 10.76
N ASP A 135 -10.25 -21.60 11.84
CA ASP A 135 -10.48 -22.15 13.19
C ASP A 135 -11.94 -22.03 13.63
N ILE A 136 -12.69 -21.03 13.15
CA ILE A 136 -14.14 -20.88 13.42
C ILE A 136 -14.97 -21.87 12.59
N PHE A 137 -14.71 -21.99 11.29
CA PHE A 137 -15.60 -22.64 10.31
C PHE A 137 -15.01 -23.91 9.67
N GLY A 138 -13.70 -24.19 9.87
CA GLY A 138 -12.99 -25.22 9.10
C GLY A 138 -12.59 -24.74 7.68
N ASN A 139 -12.91 -23.52 7.31
CA ASN A 139 -12.70 -22.97 5.97
C ASN A 139 -12.22 -21.50 6.05
N PRO A 140 -11.03 -21.15 5.48
CA PRO A 140 -10.48 -19.80 5.53
C PRO A 140 -11.25 -18.78 4.66
N THR A 141 -12.10 -19.21 3.75
CA THR A 141 -12.84 -18.32 2.85
C THR A 141 -14.17 -17.81 3.44
N HIS A 142 -14.55 -18.26 4.64
CA HIS A 142 -15.75 -17.78 5.33
C HIS A 142 -15.52 -16.40 5.97
N VAL A 143 -15.10 -15.44 5.16
CA VAL A 143 -14.83 -14.05 5.54
C VAL A 143 -15.68 -13.08 4.72
N GLU A 144 -16.05 -11.96 5.34
CA GLU A 144 -16.61 -10.79 4.68
C GLU A 144 -15.68 -9.62 4.97
N TYR A 145 -15.17 -8.96 3.91
CA TYR A 145 -14.27 -7.83 4.09
C TYR A 145 -15.04 -6.51 4.11
N ARG A 146 -14.71 -5.66 5.09
CA ARG A 146 -15.10 -4.25 5.18
C ARG A 146 -13.87 -3.40 4.91
N ILE A 147 -13.94 -2.60 3.83
CA ILE A 147 -12.84 -1.73 3.47
C ILE A 147 -12.87 -0.50 4.40
N LEU A 148 -11.79 -0.30 5.13
CA LEU A 148 -11.63 0.77 6.12
C LEU A 148 -10.37 1.57 5.84
N SER A 149 -10.43 2.88 6.04
CA SER A 149 -9.24 3.71 6.21
C SER A 149 -8.54 3.40 7.54
N ALA A 150 -7.35 3.93 7.75
CA ALA A 150 -6.65 3.77 9.02
C ALA A 150 -7.36 4.50 10.19
N GLU A 151 -8.07 5.59 9.91
CA GLU A 151 -8.85 6.34 10.90
C GLU A 151 -10.09 5.58 11.36
N GLU A 152 -10.74 4.83 10.47
CA GLU A 152 -12.00 4.15 10.75
C GLU A 152 -11.84 2.88 11.59
N ARG A 153 -10.63 2.29 11.66
CA ARG A 153 -10.37 0.99 12.33
C ARG A 153 -10.93 0.89 13.74
N VAL A 154 -10.64 1.89 14.59
CA VAL A 154 -11.07 1.90 15.99
C VAL A 154 -12.59 2.06 16.07
N THR A 155 -13.16 3.00 15.34
CA THR A 155 -14.61 3.27 15.34
C THR A 155 -15.43 2.09 14.84
N ALA A 156 -14.97 1.43 13.77
CA ALA A 156 -15.65 0.24 13.23
C ALA A 156 -15.69 -0.92 14.24
N LEU A 157 -14.58 -1.12 14.99
CA LEU A 157 -14.56 -2.09 16.09
C LEU A 157 -15.51 -1.71 17.23
N GLN A 158 -15.48 -0.44 17.68
CA GLN A 158 -16.34 0.03 18.76
C GLN A 158 -17.83 -0.10 18.44
N LYS A 159 -18.20 0.15 17.19
CA LYS A 159 -19.59 0.01 16.72
C LYS A 159 -19.96 -1.42 16.33
N SER A 160 -19.04 -2.38 16.45
CA SER A 160 -19.26 -3.77 16.00
C SER A 160 -19.66 -3.89 14.52
N GLU A 161 -19.19 -2.96 13.68
CA GLU A 161 -19.34 -3.02 12.23
C GLU A 161 -18.46 -4.11 11.62
N VAL A 162 -17.40 -4.49 12.34
CA VAL A 162 -16.50 -5.61 12.07
C VAL A 162 -16.24 -6.41 13.35
N ASP A 163 -15.94 -7.70 13.21
CA ASP A 163 -15.56 -8.56 14.34
C ASP A 163 -14.10 -8.32 14.71
N VAL A 164 -13.25 -8.23 13.71
CA VAL A 164 -11.82 -8.01 13.85
C VAL A 164 -11.30 -7.01 12.83
N VAL A 165 -10.18 -6.36 13.15
CA VAL A 165 -9.38 -5.57 12.20
C VAL A 165 -8.01 -6.24 12.08
N ALA A 166 -7.70 -6.74 10.87
CA ALA A 166 -6.39 -7.20 10.45
C ALA A 166 -5.89 -6.27 9.32
N LYS A 167 -5.17 -5.19 9.70
CA LYS A 167 -4.81 -4.09 8.78
C LYS A 167 -3.58 -3.36 9.31
N THR A 168 -2.42 -4.04 9.39
CA THR A 168 -1.15 -3.43 9.82
C THR A 168 -1.34 -2.50 11.03
N MET A 169 -2.12 -2.94 12.02
CA MET A 169 -2.57 -2.09 13.11
C MET A 169 -1.61 -2.14 14.27
N THR A 170 -0.77 -1.10 14.38
CA THR A 170 0.15 -0.95 15.52
C THR A 170 -0.62 -0.90 16.84
N ILE A 171 -0.19 -1.69 17.81
CA ILE A 171 -0.68 -1.64 19.18
C ILE A 171 -0.09 -0.40 19.85
N THR A 172 -0.96 0.46 20.41
CA THR A 172 -0.57 1.61 21.25
C THR A 172 -1.38 1.62 22.53
N CYS A 173 -0.86 2.29 23.57
CA CYS A 173 -1.59 2.42 24.84
C CYS A 173 -2.92 3.15 24.66
N ASP A 174 -2.96 4.18 23.83
CA ASP A 174 -4.21 4.90 23.57
C ASP A 174 -5.23 4.07 22.82
N ARG A 175 -4.81 3.28 21.83
CA ARG A 175 -5.71 2.34 21.16
C ARG A 175 -6.21 1.25 22.10
N ARG A 176 -5.37 0.77 23.06
CA ARG A 176 -5.78 -0.22 24.07
C ARG A 176 -6.86 0.27 25.02
N LYS A 177 -6.99 1.58 25.22
CA LYS A 177 -8.10 2.17 25.97
C LYS A 177 -9.44 2.08 25.24
N LEU A 178 -9.42 1.91 23.92
CA LEU A 178 -10.57 1.97 23.02
C LEU A 178 -10.97 0.61 22.42
N VAL A 179 -10.00 -0.27 22.22
CA VAL A 179 -10.17 -1.60 21.62
C VAL A 179 -9.20 -2.59 22.27
N ASN A 180 -9.52 -3.86 22.19
CA ASN A 180 -8.60 -4.95 22.54
C ASN A 180 -7.70 -5.30 21.36
N PHE A 181 -6.55 -5.92 21.69
CA PHE A 181 -5.63 -6.45 20.70
C PHE A 181 -5.26 -7.91 20.99
N SER A 182 -5.01 -8.69 19.95
CA SER A 182 -4.33 -9.96 20.05
C SER A 182 -2.89 -9.80 20.55
N THR A 183 -2.19 -10.92 20.78
CA THR A 183 -0.71 -10.92 20.81
C THR A 183 -0.15 -10.45 19.49
N VAL A 184 1.07 -9.90 19.50
CA VAL A 184 1.74 -9.41 18.29
C VAL A 184 1.85 -10.52 17.25
N TYR A 185 1.37 -10.29 16.03
CA TYR A 185 1.50 -11.24 14.94
C TYR A 185 2.65 -10.91 13.98
N LEU A 186 3.11 -9.65 13.96
CA LEU A 186 4.27 -9.18 13.19
C LEU A 186 4.88 -7.96 13.89
N ASP A 187 6.20 -7.89 13.95
CA ASP A 187 6.95 -6.69 14.33
C ASP A 187 7.39 -5.96 13.07
N ALA A 188 7.07 -4.68 12.98
CA ALA A 188 7.51 -3.76 11.93
C ALA A 188 8.24 -2.56 12.55
N ASN A 189 8.89 -1.75 11.71
CA ASN A 189 9.57 -0.54 12.16
C ASN A 189 9.28 0.62 11.24
N GLN A 190 8.94 1.76 11.79
CA GLN A 190 8.78 2.97 10.96
C GLN A 190 10.12 3.37 10.34
N ARG A 191 10.11 3.61 9.03
CA ARG A 191 11.25 4.02 8.21
C ARG A 191 10.86 5.11 7.21
N ILE A 192 11.77 5.44 6.31
CA ILE A 192 11.58 6.41 5.25
C ILE A 192 11.74 5.72 3.90
N LEU A 193 10.86 6.03 2.95
CA LEU A 193 10.97 5.68 1.53
C LEU A 193 11.27 6.94 0.74
N ALA A 194 12.25 6.88 -0.16
CA ALA A 194 12.62 7.98 -1.03
C ALA A 194 13.03 7.47 -2.43
N PRO A 195 13.01 8.32 -3.46
CA PRO A 195 13.59 8.00 -4.76
C PRO A 195 15.09 7.67 -4.64
N ARG A 196 15.57 6.74 -5.46
CA ARG A 196 16.99 6.31 -5.44
C ARG A 196 17.99 7.41 -5.78
N ASP A 197 17.57 8.44 -6.50
CA ASP A 197 18.35 9.62 -6.85
C ASP A 197 18.19 10.77 -5.83
N SER A 198 17.42 10.56 -4.77
CA SER A 198 17.20 11.53 -3.70
C SER A 198 18.40 11.61 -2.75
N SER A 199 18.65 12.80 -2.20
CA SER A 199 19.63 13.00 -1.12
C SER A 199 19.09 12.62 0.27
N ILE A 200 17.84 12.19 0.40
CA ILE A 200 17.23 11.80 1.67
C ILE A 200 17.79 10.44 2.10
N ALA A 201 18.52 10.42 3.23
CA ALA A 201 19.13 9.22 3.79
C ALA A 201 18.77 8.97 5.27
N ARG A 202 18.23 9.97 5.97
CA ARG A 202 17.92 9.92 7.40
C ARG A 202 16.81 10.92 7.77
N VAL A 203 16.30 10.83 8.99
CA VAL A 203 15.20 11.67 9.50
C VAL A 203 15.53 13.17 9.39
N ALA A 204 16.76 13.58 9.71
CA ALA A 204 17.15 14.98 9.63
C ALA A 204 17.06 15.60 8.21
N ASP A 205 17.11 14.77 7.17
CA ASP A 205 17.03 15.23 5.77
C ASP A 205 15.56 15.50 5.35
N LEU A 206 14.60 15.19 6.22
CA LEU A 206 13.16 15.45 5.96
C LEU A 206 12.77 16.91 6.22
N SER A 207 13.62 17.69 6.90
CA SER A 207 13.36 19.11 7.16
C SER A 207 13.09 19.86 5.84
N GLY A 208 11.96 20.58 5.79
CA GLY A 208 11.53 21.34 4.60
C GLY A 208 11.12 20.47 3.40
N LYS A 209 11.11 19.14 3.52
CA LYS A 209 10.63 18.21 2.48
C LYS A 209 9.13 17.97 2.63
N ARG A 210 8.49 17.58 1.53
CA ARG A 210 7.09 17.14 1.51
C ARG A 210 7.07 15.64 1.83
N VAL A 211 6.55 15.30 3.00
CA VAL A 211 6.52 13.91 3.49
C VAL A 211 5.08 13.41 3.51
N CYS A 212 4.81 12.33 2.77
CA CYS A 212 3.51 11.68 2.74
C CYS A 212 3.35 10.71 3.90
N VAL A 213 2.16 10.75 4.52
CA VAL A 213 1.72 9.83 5.57
C VAL A 213 0.22 9.56 5.45
N ALA A 214 -0.25 8.40 5.88
CA ALA A 214 -1.69 8.15 5.97
C ALA A 214 -2.28 8.73 7.27
N LYS A 215 -3.50 9.29 7.16
CA LYS A 215 -4.28 9.79 8.29
C LYS A 215 -4.56 8.67 9.31
N GLY A 216 -4.66 9.00 10.61
CA GLY A 216 -4.99 8.03 11.67
C GLY A 216 -3.89 7.01 11.98
N THR A 217 -2.63 7.29 11.62
CA THR A 217 -1.50 6.39 11.82
C THR A 217 -0.51 6.89 12.87
N THR A 218 0.21 5.97 13.49
CA THR A 218 1.37 6.26 14.36
C THR A 218 2.48 6.97 13.59
N SER A 219 2.59 6.67 12.29
CA SER A 219 3.57 7.30 11.40
C SER A 219 3.34 8.81 11.29
N LEU A 220 2.08 9.27 11.17
CA LEU A 220 1.74 10.68 11.18
C LEU A 220 2.15 11.34 12.49
N HIS A 221 1.85 10.71 13.64
CA HIS A 221 2.23 11.24 14.96
C HIS A 221 3.75 11.42 15.07
N ARG A 222 4.53 10.44 14.61
CA ARG A 222 6.00 10.49 14.66
C ARG A 222 6.57 11.58 13.74
N ILE A 223 6.02 11.76 12.52
CA ILE A 223 6.52 12.79 11.60
C ILE A 223 6.26 14.21 12.11
N ARG A 224 5.16 14.42 12.84
CA ARG A 224 4.88 15.71 13.51
C ARG A 224 5.88 16.11 14.59
N GLN A 225 6.69 15.17 15.10
CA GLN A 225 7.68 15.42 16.15
C GLN A 225 9.07 15.76 15.60
N ILE A 226 9.26 15.75 14.31
CA ILE A 226 10.53 16.12 13.67
C ILE A 226 10.71 17.63 13.79
N ASP A 227 11.88 18.06 14.25
CA ASP A 227 12.26 19.45 14.36
C ASP A 227 13.58 19.70 13.60
N PRO A 228 13.63 20.61 12.64
CA PRO A 228 12.52 21.37 12.05
C PRO A 228 11.51 20.49 11.31
N PRO A 229 10.20 20.83 11.32
CA PRO A 229 9.17 19.97 10.78
C PRO A 229 9.20 19.90 9.23
N PRO A 230 8.89 18.76 8.64
CA PRO A 230 8.61 18.65 7.21
C PRO A 230 7.24 19.24 6.85
N ALA A 231 6.99 19.51 5.58
CA ALA A 231 5.65 19.74 5.06
C ALA A 231 4.92 18.38 4.97
N ILE A 232 3.89 18.20 5.79
CA ILE A 232 3.16 16.92 5.87
C ILE A 232 2.05 16.90 4.82
N ILE A 233 2.12 15.94 3.92
CA ILE A 233 1.06 15.62 2.97
C ILE A 233 0.35 14.37 3.49
N SER A 234 -0.92 14.50 3.82
CA SER A 234 -1.71 13.38 4.35
C SER A 234 -2.61 12.79 3.28
N VAL A 235 -2.74 11.46 3.29
CA VAL A 235 -3.60 10.69 2.39
C VAL A 235 -4.51 9.75 3.17
N VAL A 236 -5.47 9.15 2.48
CA VAL A 236 -6.36 8.13 3.08
C VAL A 236 -5.70 6.76 3.04
N ASN A 237 -5.08 6.39 1.91
CA ASN A 237 -4.46 5.08 1.69
C ASN A 237 -2.98 5.22 1.34
N TRP A 238 -2.17 4.22 1.65
CA TRP A 238 -0.73 4.24 1.36
C TRP A 238 -0.41 4.23 -0.13
N ALA A 239 -1.23 3.57 -0.96
CA ALA A 239 -1.10 3.63 -2.42
C ALA A 239 -1.17 5.06 -2.98
N ASP A 240 -1.93 5.96 -2.32
CA ASP A 240 -2.02 7.36 -2.72
C ASP A 240 -0.69 8.10 -2.55
N CYS A 241 0.13 7.71 -1.54
CA CYS A 241 1.50 8.23 -1.41
C CYS A 241 2.38 7.81 -2.60
N LEU A 242 2.22 6.59 -3.15
CA LEU A 242 2.97 6.15 -4.32
C LEU A 242 2.60 6.99 -5.54
N VAL A 243 1.31 7.22 -5.77
CA VAL A 243 0.82 8.09 -6.85
C VAL A 243 1.41 9.49 -6.72
N ALA A 244 1.34 10.11 -5.53
CA ALA A 244 1.89 11.44 -5.27
C ALA A 244 3.42 11.48 -5.47
N MET A 245 4.15 10.39 -5.13
CA MET A 245 5.58 10.27 -5.38
C MET A 245 5.91 10.23 -6.87
N GLN A 246 5.18 9.42 -7.64
CA GLN A 246 5.34 9.32 -9.09
C GLN A 246 5.01 10.63 -9.81
N GLN A 247 4.09 11.42 -9.26
CA GLN A 247 3.74 12.75 -9.75
C GLN A 247 4.70 13.85 -9.27
N ARG A 248 5.69 13.52 -8.44
CA ARG A 248 6.64 14.45 -7.81
C ARG A 248 5.97 15.50 -6.91
N GLU A 249 4.83 15.16 -6.35
CA GLU A 249 4.10 16.03 -5.41
C GLU A 249 4.64 15.89 -3.98
N ILE A 250 5.39 14.82 -3.70
CA ILE A 250 6.07 14.55 -2.44
C ILE A 250 7.52 14.15 -2.66
N ASP A 251 8.33 14.27 -1.61
CA ASP A 251 9.76 13.98 -1.64
C ASP A 251 10.10 12.68 -0.90
N ALA A 252 9.25 12.26 0.04
CA ALA A 252 9.41 11.03 0.81
C ALA A 252 8.06 10.49 1.31
N VAL A 253 8.02 9.21 1.66
CA VAL A 253 6.95 8.57 2.44
C VAL A 253 7.55 8.10 3.76
N SER A 254 6.85 8.23 4.87
CA SER A 254 7.26 7.62 6.13
C SER A 254 6.16 6.77 6.72
N THR A 255 6.43 5.48 6.85
CA THR A 255 5.59 4.49 7.52
C THR A 255 6.41 3.25 7.85
N ASP A 256 5.75 2.17 8.19
CA ASP A 256 6.36 0.90 8.57
C ASP A 256 7.08 0.26 7.38
N ASP A 257 8.27 -0.26 7.63
CA ASP A 257 9.14 -0.90 6.64
C ASP A 257 8.41 -1.99 5.84
N SER A 258 7.49 -2.67 6.47
CA SER A 258 6.63 -3.68 5.87
C SER A 258 5.71 -3.09 4.78
N ILE A 259 5.08 -1.93 5.04
CA ILE A 259 4.25 -1.22 4.07
C ILE A 259 5.13 -0.59 2.98
N LEU A 260 6.25 0.02 3.37
CA LEU A 260 7.21 0.61 2.41
C LEU A 260 7.75 -0.44 1.44
N ALA A 261 7.98 -1.66 1.90
CA ALA A 261 8.41 -2.77 1.05
C ALA A 261 7.37 -3.07 -0.05
N GLY A 262 6.07 -3.02 0.27
CA GLY A 262 5.00 -3.15 -0.71
C GLY A 262 5.04 -2.05 -1.78
N LEU A 263 5.34 -0.79 -1.39
CA LEU A 263 5.49 0.31 -2.34
C LEU A 263 6.74 0.16 -3.22
N VAL A 264 7.84 -0.40 -2.68
CA VAL A 264 9.07 -0.69 -3.46
C VAL A 264 8.83 -1.80 -4.49
N GLU A 265 8.01 -2.82 -4.16
CA GLU A 265 7.63 -3.87 -5.12
C GLU A 265 6.84 -3.31 -6.30
N GLU A 266 6.06 -2.24 -6.09
CA GLU A 266 5.31 -1.56 -7.14
C GLU A 266 6.16 -0.56 -7.94
N ASP A 267 7.20 0.05 -7.31
CA ASP A 267 8.07 1.02 -7.96
C ASP A 267 9.56 0.79 -7.58
N PRO A 268 10.33 0.12 -8.43
CA PRO A 268 11.74 -0.20 -8.17
C PRO A 268 12.69 1.01 -8.18
N TYR A 269 12.22 2.20 -8.57
CA TYR A 269 12.99 3.44 -8.47
C TYR A 269 12.99 4.02 -7.06
N LEU A 270 12.23 3.43 -6.14
CA LEU A 270 12.21 3.78 -4.73
C LEU A 270 13.11 2.86 -3.90
N HIS A 271 13.50 3.31 -2.71
CA HIS A 271 14.22 2.49 -1.73
C HIS A 271 13.95 2.97 -0.30
N ILE A 272 14.03 2.04 0.64
CA ILE A 272 13.87 2.31 2.07
C ILE A 272 15.21 2.80 2.61
N VAL A 273 15.20 3.94 3.32
CA VAL A 273 16.41 4.59 3.84
C VAL A 273 16.32 4.86 5.34
N GLY A 274 17.46 5.16 5.93
CA GLY A 274 17.62 5.56 7.33
C GLY A 274 17.48 4.39 8.32
N PRO A 275 17.76 4.64 9.60
CA PRO A 275 17.54 3.68 10.68
C PRO A 275 16.06 3.54 11.04
N ASN A 276 15.74 2.55 11.86
CA ASN A 276 14.41 2.42 12.46
C ASN A 276 14.10 3.66 13.33
N MET A 277 12.93 4.24 13.09
CA MET A 277 12.46 5.43 13.82
C MET A 277 11.64 5.04 15.05
N ALA A 278 10.87 3.96 14.96
CA ALA A 278 10.04 3.42 16.03
C ALA A 278 9.68 1.97 15.72
N THR A 279 9.54 1.13 16.75
CA THR A 279 8.97 -0.22 16.63
C THR A 279 7.45 -0.14 16.54
N GLN A 280 6.88 -0.97 15.69
CA GLN A 280 5.46 -1.00 15.37
C GLN A 280 4.93 -2.44 15.51
N PRO A 281 4.58 -2.88 16.73
CA PRO A 281 4.02 -4.22 16.93
C PRO A 281 2.60 -4.28 16.38
N TYR A 282 2.33 -5.18 15.42
CA TYR A 282 0.99 -5.36 14.84
C TYR A 282 0.17 -6.36 15.63
N GLY A 283 -1.05 -5.96 15.98
CA GLY A 283 -2.05 -6.82 16.59
C GLY A 283 -3.36 -6.83 15.81
N VAL A 284 -4.09 -7.92 15.89
CA VAL A 284 -5.47 -7.99 15.42
C VAL A 284 -6.34 -7.24 16.41
N GLY A 285 -7.03 -6.18 15.93
CA GLY A 285 -7.95 -5.39 16.74
C GLY A 285 -9.28 -6.11 16.94
N VAL A 286 -9.86 -6.00 18.14
CA VAL A 286 -11.15 -6.59 18.52
C VAL A 286 -11.93 -5.58 19.39
N ASN A 287 -13.25 -5.57 19.31
CA ASN A 287 -14.08 -4.73 20.17
C ASN A 287 -13.72 -4.93 21.65
N LEU A 288 -13.63 -3.83 22.43
CA LEU A 288 -13.24 -3.85 23.86
C LEU A 288 -14.16 -4.77 24.68
N ASN A 289 -15.45 -4.86 24.32
CA ASN A 289 -16.44 -5.67 25.01
C ASN A 289 -16.47 -7.15 24.61
N ASN A 290 -15.52 -7.58 23.74
CA ASN A 290 -15.42 -8.97 23.30
C ASN A 290 -14.07 -9.62 23.64
N PRO A 291 -13.70 -9.76 24.93
CA PRO A 291 -12.45 -10.40 25.32
C PRO A 291 -12.37 -11.89 24.96
N GLY A 292 -13.54 -12.53 24.80
CA GLY A 292 -13.63 -13.93 24.35
C GLY A 292 -13.07 -14.11 22.94
N LEU A 293 -13.38 -13.20 22.02
CA LEU A 293 -12.83 -13.25 20.67
C LEU A 293 -11.31 -13.00 20.65
N VAL A 294 -10.80 -12.14 21.55
CA VAL A 294 -9.34 -11.94 21.70
C VAL A 294 -8.64 -13.26 22.07
N ARG A 295 -9.18 -13.99 23.07
CA ARG A 295 -8.63 -15.29 23.49
C ARG A 295 -8.68 -16.31 22.36
N PHE A 296 -9.78 -16.32 21.58
CA PHE A 296 -9.91 -17.18 20.40
C PHE A 296 -8.84 -16.84 19.33
N VAL A 297 -8.71 -15.56 18.95
CA VAL A 297 -7.70 -15.09 18.01
C VAL A 297 -6.28 -15.45 18.49
N ASN A 298 -5.99 -15.29 19.77
CA ASN A 298 -4.70 -15.67 20.34
C ASN A 298 -4.45 -17.19 20.25
N GLY A 299 -5.49 -18.01 20.38
CA GLY A 299 -5.41 -19.45 20.15
C GLY A 299 -5.04 -19.79 18.69
N THR A 300 -5.66 -19.09 17.73
CA THR A 300 -5.29 -19.20 16.33
C THR A 300 -3.83 -18.80 16.10
N LEU A 301 -3.40 -17.66 16.63
CA LEU A 301 -2.03 -17.17 16.48
C LEU A 301 -1.01 -18.12 17.12
N GLU A 302 -1.32 -18.76 18.27
CA GLU A 302 -0.48 -19.81 18.86
C GLU A 302 -0.39 -21.04 17.95
N ARG A 303 -1.52 -21.48 17.39
CA ARG A 303 -1.55 -22.61 16.48
C ARG A 303 -0.65 -22.38 15.27
N ILE A 304 -0.83 -21.23 14.56
CA ILE A 304 -0.05 -20.96 13.34
C ILE A 304 1.45 -20.76 13.60
N ARG A 305 1.82 -20.30 14.80
CA ARG A 305 3.25 -20.27 15.23
C ARG A 305 3.80 -21.66 15.43
N ARG A 306 3.06 -22.51 16.14
CA ARG A 306 3.47 -23.86 16.53
C ARG A 306 3.57 -24.82 15.34
N ASP A 307 2.62 -24.74 14.39
CA ASP A 307 2.55 -25.65 13.23
C ASP A 307 3.33 -25.17 12.00
N GLY A 308 3.96 -23.99 12.09
CA GLY A 308 4.79 -23.43 11.03
C GLY A 308 3.98 -22.68 9.93
N THR A 309 2.66 -22.57 10.07
CA THR A 309 1.81 -21.82 9.14
C THR A 309 2.28 -20.38 9.07
N TRP A 310 2.58 -19.72 10.20
CA TRP A 310 3.07 -18.34 10.22
C TRP A 310 4.32 -18.17 9.32
N ASN A 311 5.30 -19.07 9.43
CA ASN A 311 6.50 -19.00 8.59
C ASN A 311 6.19 -19.22 7.10
N THR A 312 5.16 -20.00 6.80
CA THR A 312 4.71 -20.23 5.42
C THR A 312 4.06 -18.95 4.85
N LEU A 313 3.21 -18.28 5.64
CA LEU A 313 2.61 -17.01 5.26
C LEU A 313 3.67 -15.90 5.09
N TYR A 314 4.64 -15.83 6.01
CA TYR A 314 5.75 -14.88 5.89
C TYR A 314 6.55 -15.11 4.60
N ARG A 315 6.92 -16.37 4.30
CA ARG A 315 7.62 -16.68 3.06
C ARG A 315 6.82 -16.41 1.80
N LYS A 316 5.50 -16.51 1.88
CA LYS A 316 4.62 -16.20 0.75
C LYS A 316 4.60 -14.71 0.43
N TRP A 317 4.59 -13.85 1.45
CA TRP A 317 4.32 -12.43 1.28
C TRP A 317 5.48 -11.50 1.59
N LEU A 318 6.33 -11.84 2.56
CA LEU A 318 7.22 -10.89 3.20
C LEU A 318 8.72 -11.19 2.99
N THR A 319 9.08 -12.06 2.03
CA THR A 319 10.48 -12.38 1.72
C THR A 319 11.29 -11.17 1.24
N VAL A 320 10.63 -10.15 0.71
CA VAL A 320 11.25 -8.86 0.36
C VAL A 320 11.86 -8.15 1.58
N LEU A 321 11.36 -8.41 2.79
CA LEU A 321 11.92 -7.93 4.05
C LEU A 321 13.13 -8.75 4.54
N GLY A 322 13.45 -9.85 3.86
CA GLY A 322 14.51 -10.78 4.22
C GLY A 322 13.99 -12.16 4.62
N PRO A 323 14.89 -13.04 5.09
CA PRO A 323 14.51 -14.36 5.56
C PRO A 323 13.48 -14.30 6.69
N ALA A 324 12.56 -15.27 6.74
CA ALA A 324 11.57 -15.32 7.80
C ALA A 324 12.25 -15.38 9.18
N PRO A 325 11.99 -14.38 10.04
CA PRO A 325 12.46 -14.42 11.43
C PRO A 325 11.69 -15.49 12.23
N ALA A 326 12.04 -15.67 13.49
CA ALA A 326 11.16 -16.37 14.41
C ALA A 326 9.85 -15.58 14.55
N PRO A 327 8.67 -16.25 14.60
CA PRO A 327 7.42 -15.56 14.88
C PRO A 327 7.49 -14.79 16.21
N PRO A 328 6.82 -13.64 16.35
CA PRO A 328 6.79 -12.88 17.59
C PRO A 328 6.33 -13.76 18.76
N THR A 329 7.11 -13.74 19.87
CA THR A 329 6.79 -14.54 21.05
C THR A 329 5.55 -13.97 21.75
N PRO A 330 4.51 -14.80 22.01
CA PRO A 330 3.32 -14.32 22.69
C PRO A 330 3.61 -13.96 24.14
N ARG A 331 3.04 -12.88 24.62
CA ARG A 331 3.04 -12.46 26.04
C ARG A 331 1.60 -12.34 26.52
N TYR A 332 1.36 -12.75 27.76
CA TYR A 332 0.02 -12.76 28.35
C TYR A 332 -0.03 -11.93 29.63
N LEU A 333 -1.21 -11.33 29.87
CA LEU A 333 -1.50 -10.52 31.05
C LEU A 333 -1.97 -11.38 32.23
N ASP A 334 -2.47 -12.59 31.96
CA ASP A 334 -3.09 -13.52 32.91
C ASP A 334 -2.48 -14.92 32.86
#